data_dcdb8b7c9f30d2c50dd5c0873e1ca457
#
_entry.id   dcdb8b7c9f30d2c50dd5c0873e1ca457
#
_cell.length_a   1.000
_cell.length_b   1.000
_cell.length_c   1.000
_cell.angle_alpha   90.00
_cell.angle_beta   90.00
_cell.angle_gamma   90.00
#
_symmetry.space_group_name_H-M   'P 1'
#
loop_
_entity.id
_entity.type
_entity.pdbx_description
1 polymer ?
#
loop_
_entity_poly.entity_id
_entity_poly.type
_entity_poly.pdbx_seq_one_letter_code
_entity_poly.pdbx_strand_id
1 'polypeptide(L)'
;MVGRKGDATVGDATVEPRDTIEIVNVVASTGIGHEINLKQATLALEGADYDPKRFPGLVYRTKNPKTAALLFRSGKIVCTGAKSIDDVYRGLENVFQSLRNIGIDVKGTPEIKVQNIVASADLHAVLNLNAIAIGLGLENIEYEPEQFPGLVYRLSEPKVVVLLFGSGKLVVTGGRVPEDAANAVDRIVKELKSLSLLR
;
A
#
# COMPACT_ATOMS: atom_id res chain seq x y z
N MET A 1 23.92 -28.01 -50.43
CA MET A 1 23.89 -28.16 -48.98
C MET A 1 23.07 -27.03 -48.40
N VAL A 2 21.86 -27.31 -47.96
CA VAL A 2 20.91 -26.33 -47.47
C VAL A 2 20.99 -26.37 -45.93
N GLY A 3 21.51 -25.28 -45.36
CA GLY A 3 21.57 -25.11 -43.90
C GLY A 3 20.18 -24.75 -43.34
N ARG A 4 19.63 -25.62 -42.49
CA ARG A 4 18.44 -25.38 -41.70
C ARG A 4 18.77 -24.31 -40.66
N LYS A 5 18.12 -23.14 -40.73
CA LYS A 5 18.02 -22.20 -39.60
C LYS A 5 17.14 -22.81 -38.55
N GLY A 6 17.72 -23.05 -37.37
CA GLY A 6 16.96 -23.43 -36.19
C GLY A 6 16.07 -22.26 -35.75
N ASP A 7 14.79 -22.52 -35.75
CA ASP A 7 13.78 -21.66 -35.20
C ASP A 7 13.88 -21.76 -33.66
N ALA A 8 14.46 -20.74 -33.03
CA ALA A 8 14.45 -20.63 -31.59
C ALA A 8 13.06 -20.10 -31.18
N THR A 9 12.19 -21.02 -30.81
CA THR A 9 10.94 -20.65 -30.10
C THR A 9 11.32 -19.95 -28.82
N VAL A 10 11.18 -18.64 -28.80
CA VAL A 10 11.15 -17.83 -27.55
C VAL A 10 9.94 -18.33 -26.79
N GLY A 11 10.18 -19.14 -25.76
CA GLY A 11 9.12 -19.53 -24.83
C GLY A 11 8.55 -18.26 -24.21
N ASP A 12 7.24 -18.09 -24.36
CA ASP A 12 6.47 -17.06 -23.71
C ASP A 12 6.59 -17.33 -22.19
N ALA A 13 7.48 -16.58 -21.55
CA ALA A 13 7.67 -16.70 -20.11
C ALA A 13 6.40 -16.12 -19.46
N THR A 14 5.49 -16.99 -19.04
CA THR A 14 4.32 -16.59 -18.28
C THR A 14 4.80 -15.88 -17.00
N VAL A 15 4.50 -14.59 -16.90
CA VAL A 15 4.82 -13.79 -15.71
C VAL A 15 4.00 -14.35 -14.55
N GLU A 16 4.67 -14.78 -13.48
CA GLU A 16 3.99 -15.28 -12.29
C GLU A 16 3.27 -14.11 -11.59
N PRO A 17 2.08 -14.33 -11.02
CA PRO A 17 1.33 -13.27 -10.33
C PRO A 17 2.14 -12.57 -9.24
N ARG A 18 3.03 -13.28 -8.56
CA ARG A 18 3.93 -12.73 -7.55
C ARG A 18 4.88 -11.68 -8.12
N ASP A 19 5.33 -11.83 -9.36
CA ASP A 19 6.24 -10.91 -10.03
C ASP A 19 5.57 -9.62 -10.51
N THR A 20 4.23 -9.58 -10.47
CA THR A 20 3.43 -8.39 -10.80
C THR A 20 3.17 -7.48 -9.60
N ILE A 21 3.64 -7.86 -8.41
CA ILE A 21 3.34 -7.12 -7.18
C ILE A 21 4.03 -5.75 -7.21
N GLU A 22 3.22 -4.70 -7.07
CA GLU A 22 3.68 -3.33 -6.93
C GLU A 22 3.15 -2.72 -5.63
N ILE A 23 4.04 -2.17 -4.81
CA ILE A 23 3.62 -1.36 -3.65
C ILE A 23 3.10 -0.03 -4.17
N VAL A 24 1.83 0.27 -3.89
CA VAL A 24 1.16 1.49 -4.36
C VAL A 24 1.05 2.55 -3.28
N ASN A 25 1.08 2.15 -2.00
CA ASN A 25 1.09 3.07 -0.87
C ASN A 25 1.69 2.43 0.38
N VAL A 26 2.50 3.18 1.10
CA VAL A 26 2.97 2.85 2.44
C VAL A 26 2.52 3.94 3.40
N VAL A 27 1.89 3.52 4.51
CA VAL A 27 1.52 4.40 5.62
C VAL A 27 2.39 4.07 6.81
N ALA A 28 3.04 5.09 7.36
CA ALA A 28 3.84 4.95 8.56
C ALA A 28 3.51 6.05 9.57
N SER A 29 3.80 5.78 10.84
CA SER A 29 3.63 6.76 11.91
C SER A 29 4.92 6.94 12.70
N THR A 30 5.08 8.14 13.23
CA THR A 30 6.17 8.53 14.11
C THR A 30 5.68 9.63 15.05
N GLY A 31 6.53 10.17 15.89
CA GLY A 31 6.21 11.30 16.76
C GLY A 31 7.48 11.99 17.28
N ILE A 32 7.39 13.28 17.49
CA ILE A 32 8.52 14.10 17.98
C ILE A 32 8.56 14.23 19.52
N GLY A 33 7.61 13.62 20.23
CA GLY A 33 7.60 13.53 21.69
C GLY A 33 7.08 14.75 22.43
N HIS A 34 6.60 15.78 21.74
CA HIS A 34 5.98 16.97 22.33
C HIS A 34 4.92 17.60 21.42
N GLU A 35 4.12 18.52 21.96
CA GLU A 35 3.06 19.20 21.21
C GLU A 35 3.62 20.13 20.12
N ILE A 36 2.88 20.23 19.00
CA ILE A 36 3.12 21.14 17.88
C ILE A 36 2.02 22.19 17.86
N ASN A 37 2.39 23.45 17.79
CA ASN A 37 1.45 24.53 17.47
C ASN A 37 1.18 24.54 15.96
N LEU A 38 0.08 23.88 15.55
CA LEU A 38 -0.22 23.70 14.12
C LEU A 38 -0.49 25.02 13.39
N LYS A 39 -1.05 26.03 14.08
CA LYS A 39 -1.28 27.37 13.48
C LYS A 39 0.04 28.05 13.15
N GLN A 40 0.99 28.03 14.07
CA GLN A 40 2.33 28.60 13.83
C GLN A 40 3.09 27.81 12.76
N ALA A 41 3.03 26.48 12.83
CA ALA A 41 3.67 25.61 11.84
C ALA A 41 3.13 25.90 10.43
N THR A 42 1.81 26.11 10.27
CA THR A 42 1.21 26.43 8.96
C THR A 42 1.74 27.74 8.38
N LEU A 43 1.96 28.75 9.21
CA LEU A 43 2.47 30.05 8.75
C LEU A 43 3.95 29.98 8.32
N ALA A 44 4.71 29.06 8.91
CA ALA A 44 6.15 28.94 8.68
C ALA A 44 6.54 27.87 7.64
N LEU A 45 5.69 26.85 7.43
CA LEU A 45 5.91 25.80 6.44
C LEU A 45 5.24 26.16 5.12
N GLU A 46 6.03 26.43 4.10
CA GLU A 46 5.51 26.71 2.76
C GLU A 46 4.74 25.50 2.20
N GLY A 47 3.50 25.73 1.74
CA GLY A 47 2.64 24.70 1.19
C GLY A 47 1.94 23.79 2.22
N ALA A 48 2.03 24.14 3.52
CA ALA A 48 1.23 23.49 4.56
C ALA A 48 -0.25 23.92 4.48
N ASP A 49 -1.15 22.96 4.67
CA ASP A 49 -2.60 23.15 4.68
C ASP A 49 -3.16 22.72 6.03
N TYR A 50 -3.84 23.63 6.74
CA TYR A 50 -4.46 23.37 8.04
C TYR A 50 -5.81 24.05 8.16
N ASP A 51 -6.87 23.27 8.08
CA ASP A 51 -8.24 23.69 8.37
C ASP A 51 -8.85 22.76 9.43
N PRO A 52 -8.84 23.16 10.72
CA PRO A 52 -9.33 22.31 11.81
C PRO A 52 -10.83 21.99 11.74
N LYS A 53 -11.61 22.71 10.93
CA LYS A 53 -13.03 22.38 10.70
C LYS A 53 -13.20 21.20 9.74
N ARG A 54 -12.23 20.98 8.85
CA ARG A 54 -12.25 19.89 7.87
C ARG A 54 -11.47 18.68 8.35
N PHE A 55 -10.30 18.90 8.97
CA PHE A 55 -9.41 17.84 9.41
C PHE A 55 -8.54 18.32 10.58
N PRO A 56 -8.36 17.53 11.67
CA PRO A 56 -7.66 17.96 12.87
C PRO A 56 -6.14 18.06 12.72
N GLY A 57 -5.58 17.57 11.64
CA GLY A 57 -4.15 17.58 11.35
C GLY A 57 -3.76 18.61 10.30
N LEU A 58 -2.51 19.08 10.39
CA LEU A 58 -1.87 19.86 9.35
C LEU A 58 -1.36 18.91 8.26
N VAL A 59 -1.67 19.19 7.01
CA VAL A 59 -1.19 18.42 5.85
C VAL A 59 0.02 19.13 5.23
N TYR A 60 1.16 18.45 5.23
CA TYR A 60 2.39 18.93 4.61
C TYR A 60 2.87 17.94 3.55
N ARG A 61 3.04 18.41 2.31
CA ARG A 61 3.41 17.56 1.17
C ARG A 61 4.87 17.79 0.79
N THR A 62 5.62 16.68 0.65
CA THR A 62 6.96 16.70 0.08
C THR A 62 6.92 16.41 -1.42
N LYS A 63 7.93 16.91 -2.16
CA LYS A 63 8.01 16.73 -3.61
C LYS A 63 8.92 15.58 -4.03
N ASN A 64 9.97 15.33 -3.26
CA ASN A 64 10.96 14.29 -3.54
C ASN A 64 11.49 13.66 -2.23
N PRO A 65 11.02 12.45 -1.88
CA PRO A 65 9.94 11.70 -2.54
C PRO A 65 8.58 12.40 -2.42
N LYS A 66 7.65 12.04 -3.30
CA LYS A 66 6.29 12.58 -3.26
C LYS A 66 5.49 11.88 -2.17
N THR A 67 5.39 12.52 -1.01
CA THR A 67 4.64 12.01 0.16
C THR A 67 3.80 13.11 0.80
N ALA A 68 2.89 12.72 1.67
CA ALA A 68 2.14 13.63 2.53
C ALA A 68 2.37 13.27 3.99
N ALA A 69 2.72 14.25 4.79
CA ALA A 69 2.79 14.13 6.24
C ALA A 69 1.58 14.81 6.88
N LEU A 70 0.92 14.09 7.78
CA LEU A 70 -0.18 14.58 8.60
C LEU A 70 0.38 14.84 9.99
N LEU A 71 0.50 16.10 10.36
CA LEU A 71 1.03 16.52 11.66
C LEU A 71 -0.12 16.80 12.61
N PHE A 72 -0.10 16.20 13.78
CA PHE A 72 -1.12 16.40 14.80
C PHE A 72 -0.56 17.22 15.96
N ARG A 73 -1.46 17.92 16.65
CA ARG A 73 -1.11 18.73 17.83
C ARG A 73 -0.29 17.95 18.87
N SER A 74 -0.58 16.68 19.06
CA SER A 74 0.14 15.81 20.01
C SER A 74 1.62 15.58 19.66
N GLY A 75 2.09 16.03 18.49
CA GLY A 75 3.41 15.72 17.98
C GLY A 75 3.47 14.41 17.17
N LYS A 76 2.33 13.70 17.06
CA LYS A 76 2.23 12.53 16.18
C LYS A 76 2.29 12.98 14.72
N ILE A 77 2.98 12.20 13.90
CA ILE A 77 3.12 12.41 12.45
C ILE A 77 2.76 11.11 11.75
N VAL A 78 1.91 11.19 10.73
CA VAL A 78 1.57 10.07 9.85
C VAL A 78 2.05 10.42 8.44
N CYS A 79 2.86 9.55 7.85
CA CYS A 79 3.32 9.66 6.47
C CYS A 79 2.51 8.72 5.58
N THR A 80 2.07 9.22 4.43
CA THR A 80 1.33 8.44 3.42
C THR A 80 1.73 8.87 2.00
N GLY A 81 1.35 8.07 1.00
CA GLY A 81 1.64 8.36 -0.41
C GLY A 81 3.00 7.88 -0.89
N ALA A 82 3.84 7.34 -0.01
CA ALA A 82 5.10 6.70 -0.39
C ALA A 82 4.84 5.38 -1.15
N LYS A 83 5.68 5.06 -2.11
CA LYS A 83 5.62 3.81 -2.89
C LYS A 83 6.66 2.78 -2.46
N SER A 84 7.47 3.12 -1.47
CA SER A 84 8.43 2.21 -0.85
C SER A 84 8.66 2.59 0.62
N ILE A 85 9.22 1.68 1.39
CA ILE A 85 9.62 1.95 2.77
C ILE A 85 10.75 2.99 2.79
N ASP A 86 11.69 2.93 1.84
CA ASP A 86 12.75 3.93 1.70
C ASP A 86 12.20 5.35 1.47
N ASP A 87 11.17 5.48 0.62
CA ASP A 87 10.50 6.76 0.40
C ASP A 87 9.82 7.30 1.66
N VAL A 88 9.31 6.42 2.54
CA VAL A 88 8.77 6.84 3.85
C VAL A 88 9.87 7.49 4.68
N TYR A 89 11.02 6.81 4.82
CA TYR A 89 12.14 7.33 5.61
C TYR A 89 12.67 8.65 5.06
N ARG A 90 12.88 8.73 3.76
CA ARG A 90 13.34 9.97 3.10
C ARG A 90 12.31 11.09 3.20
N GLY A 91 11.02 10.77 3.02
CA GLY A 91 9.94 11.75 3.14
C GLY A 91 9.83 12.31 4.57
N LEU A 92 9.90 11.45 5.58
CA LEU A 92 9.86 11.86 6.98
C LEU A 92 11.10 12.65 7.39
N GLU A 93 12.30 12.29 6.92
CA GLU A 93 13.51 13.09 7.19
C GLU A 93 13.40 14.50 6.61
N ASN A 94 12.83 14.66 5.41
CA ASN A 94 12.52 15.98 4.84
C ASN A 94 11.54 16.77 5.73
N VAL A 95 10.53 16.09 6.29
CA VAL A 95 9.58 16.71 7.23
C VAL A 95 10.29 17.14 8.51
N PHE A 96 11.12 16.27 9.11
CA PHE A 96 11.87 16.60 10.31
C PHE A 96 12.81 17.78 10.10
N GLN A 97 13.50 17.82 8.96
CA GLN A 97 14.36 18.95 8.62
C GLN A 97 13.57 20.25 8.46
N SER A 98 12.40 20.19 7.82
CA SER A 98 11.52 21.35 7.67
C SER A 98 11.01 21.85 9.04
N LEU A 99 10.68 20.95 9.98
CA LEU A 99 10.28 21.31 11.34
C LEU A 99 11.43 21.96 12.10
N ARG A 100 12.64 21.41 12.04
CA ARG A 100 13.85 22.01 12.66
C ARG A 100 14.12 23.41 12.12
N ASN A 101 13.98 23.61 10.82
CA ASN A 101 14.22 24.91 10.16
C ASN A 101 13.27 26.00 10.63
N ILE A 102 12.07 25.67 11.08
CA ILE A 102 11.11 26.63 11.65
C ILE A 102 11.15 26.68 13.18
N GLY A 103 12.17 26.08 13.80
CA GLY A 103 12.41 26.13 15.24
C GLY A 103 11.62 25.12 16.07
N ILE A 104 10.98 24.12 15.45
CA ILE A 104 10.35 23.00 16.16
C ILE A 104 11.43 21.94 16.45
N ASP A 105 11.61 21.61 17.73
CA ASP A 105 12.63 20.66 18.17
C ASP A 105 12.23 19.23 17.77
N VAL A 106 13.08 18.60 16.98
CA VAL A 106 12.99 17.17 16.64
C VAL A 106 14.26 16.49 17.14
N LYS A 107 14.18 15.92 18.33
CA LYS A 107 15.32 15.29 19.00
C LYS A 107 15.68 13.96 18.35
N GLY A 108 16.96 13.80 18.06
CA GLY A 108 17.49 12.54 17.54
C GLY A 108 16.84 12.09 16.23
N THR A 109 16.66 10.78 16.12
CA THR A 109 15.94 10.13 15.01
C THR A 109 14.68 9.47 15.57
N PRO A 110 13.48 10.08 15.40
CA PRO A 110 12.24 9.49 15.86
C PRO A 110 12.01 8.09 15.28
N GLU A 111 11.49 7.16 16.09
CA GLU A 111 11.14 5.82 15.63
C GLU A 111 10.01 5.89 14.61
N ILE A 112 10.20 5.23 13.46
CA ILE A 112 9.22 5.16 12.38
C ILE A 112 8.63 3.75 12.37
N LYS A 113 7.28 3.66 12.44
CA LYS A 113 6.55 2.40 12.41
C LYS A 113 5.67 2.31 11.17
N VAL A 114 5.92 1.34 10.32
CA VAL A 114 5.03 1.02 9.20
C VAL A 114 3.70 0.52 9.76
N GLN A 115 2.61 1.15 9.37
CA GLN A 115 1.25 0.83 9.84
C GLN A 115 0.45 0.06 8.81
N ASN A 116 0.67 0.34 7.53
CA ASN A 116 -0.03 -0.32 6.44
C ASN A 116 0.77 -0.24 5.14
N ILE A 117 0.78 -1.34 4.40
CA ILE A 117 1.26 -1.43 3.03
C ILE A 117 0.08 -1.82 2.15
N VAL A 118 -0.13 -1.07 1.08
CA VAL A 118 -1.08 -1.39 0.02
C VAL A 118 -0.28 -1.78 -1.21
N ALA A 119 -0.56 -2.96 -1.74
CA ALA A 119 0.05 -3.47 -2.95
C ALA A 119 -1.02 -3.88 -3.97
N SER A 120 -0.70 -3.76 -5.25
CA SER A 120 -1.49 -4.33 -6.35
C SER A 120 -0.76 -5.53 -6.93
N ALA A 121 -1.52 -6.45 -7.54
CA ALA A 121 -1.01 -7.58 -8.31
C ALA A 121 -1.97 -7.90 -9.45
N ASP A 122 -1.53 -8.71 -10.40
CA ASP A 122 -2.35 -9.16 -11.53
C ASP A 122 -2.22 -10.68 -11.70
N LEU A 123 -3.34 -11.38 -11.72
CA LEU A 123 -3.40 -12.83 -11.97
C LEU A 123 -3.37 -13.16 -13.46
N HIS A 124 -3.42 -12.16 -14.33
CA HIS A 124 -3.51 -12.30 -15.80
C HIS A 124 -4.65 -13.24 -16.27
N ALA A 125 -5.76 -13.24 -15.52
CA ALA A 125 -6.91 -14.10 -15.77
C ALA A 125 -8.22 -13.37 -15.45
N VAL A 126 -9.25 -13.62 -16.22
CA VAL A 126 -10.61 -13.16 -15.88
C VAL A 126 -11.17 -14.06 -14.79
N LEU A 127 -11.69 -13.45 -13.72
CA LEU A 127 -12.20 -14.14 -12.55
C LEU A 127 -13.74 -14.14 -12.52
N ASN A 128 -14.34 -15.30 -12.23
CA ASN A 128 -15.75 -15.40 -11.88
C ASN A 128 -15.90 -15.22 -10.37
N LEU A 129 -16.16 -13.98 -9.93
CA LEU A 129 -16.23 -13.63 -8.50
C LEU A 129 -17.38 -14.35 -7.77
N ASN A 130 -18.50 -14.65 -8.45
CA ASN A 130 -19.59 -15.45 -7.86
C ASN A 130 -19.12 -16.87 -7.52
N ALA A 131 -18.44 -17.52 -8.48
CA ALA A 131 -17.89 -18.87 -8.27
C ALA A 131 -16.81 -18.87 -7.18
N ILE A 132 -15.99 -17.83 -7.11
CA ILE A 132 -14.96 -17.67 -6.07
C ILE A 132 -15.61 -17.52 -4.70
N ALA A 133 -16.63 -16.66 -4.56
CA ALA A 133 -17.34 -16.46 -3.31
C ALA A 133 -17.96 -17.77 -2.77
N ILE A 134 -18.54 -18.57 -3.65
CA ILE A 134 -19.11 -19.89 -3.30
C ILE A 134 -17.98 -20.88 -2.92
N GLY A 135 -16.91 -20.92 -3.69
CA GLY A 135 -15.83 -21.91 -3.53
C GLY A 135 -14.96 -21.69 -2.30
N LEU A 136 -14.69 -20.42 -1.93
CA LEU A 136 -13.89 -20.07 -0.75
C LEU A 136 -14.71 -20.11 0.56
N GLY A 137 -16.04 -20.14 0.48
CA GLY A 137 -16.93 -20.09 1.65
C GLY A 137 -17.14 -18.67 2.18
N LEU A 138 -18.27 -18.47 2.86
CA LEU A 138 -18.75 -17.13 3.22
C LEU A 138 -18.18 -16.56 4.52
N GLU A 139 -17.40 -17.34 5.28
CA GLU A 139 -16.96 -16.90 6.61
C GLU A 139 -16.00 -15.70 6.58
N ASN A 140 -15.16 -15.60 5.53
CA ASN A 140 -14.14 -14.56 5.39
C ASN A 140 -14.30 -13.75 4.09
N ILE A 141 -15.45 -13.89 3.42
CA ILE A 141 -15.76 -13.29 2.13
C ILE A 141 -16.92 -12.33 2.26
N GLU A 142 -16.76 -11.13 1.69
CA GLU A 142 -17.84 -10.18 1.45
C GLU A 142 -17.90 -9.93 -0.06
N TYR A 143 -19.03 -10.21 -0.69
CA TYR A 143 -19.23 -9.93 -2.11
C TYR A 143 -20.64 -9.43 -2.37
N GLU A 144 -20.77 -8.13 -2.55
CA GLU A 144 -22.00 -7.41 -2.82
C GLU A 144 -21.81 -6.52 -4.05
N PRO A 145 -21.92 -7.06 -5.27
CA PRO A 145 -21.57 -6.36 -6.51
C PRO A 145 -22.39 -5.09 -6.76
N GLU A 146 -23.56 -4.97 -6.16
CA GLU A 146 -24.38 -3.76 -6.22
C GLU A 146 -23.79 -2.58 -5.43
N GLN A 147 -22.97 -2.86 -4.40
CA GLN A 147 -22.34 -1.86 -3.55
C GLN A 147 -20.88 -1.63 -3.91
N PHE A 148 -20.14 -2.71 -4.20
CA PHE A 148 -18.72 -2.66 -4.54
C PHE A 148 -18.37 -3.76 -5.55
N PRO A 149 -17.68 -3.44 -6.66
CA PRO A 149 -17.44 -4.39 -7.75
C PRO A 149 -16.41 -5.48 -7.43
N GLY A 150 -15.65 -5.33 -6.35
CA GLY A 150 -14.64 -6.29 -5.92
C GLY A 150 -15.16 -7.25 -4.86
N LEU A 151 -14.60 -8.45 -4.81
CA LEU A 151 -14.78 -9.38 -3.73
C LEU A 151 -13.75 -9.09 -2.65
N VAL A 152 -14.19 -8.93 -1.41
CA VAL A 152 -13.34 -8.69 -0.23
C VAL A 152 -13.06 -10.02 0.45
N TYR A 153 -11.79 -10.41 0.53
CA TYR A 153 -11.36 -11.62 1.23
C TYR A 153 -10.42 -11.27 2.38
N ARG A 154 -10.79 -11.64 3.60
CA ARG A 154 -10.02 -11.40 4.83
C ARG A 154 -9.16 -12.61 5.15
N LEU A 155 -7.85 -12.48 5.00
CA LEU A 155 -6.91 -13.52 5.38
C LEU A 155 -6.50 -13.37 6.86
N SER A 156 -6.35 -14.49 7.54
CA SER A 156 -5.83 -14.55 8.92
C SER A 156 -4.31 -14.64 8.96
N GLU A 157 -3.71 -15.30 7.96
CA GLU A 157 -2.27 -15.46 7.79
C GLU A 157 -1.86 -15.36 6.31
N PRO A 158 -1.12 -14.31 5.91
CA PRO A 158 -0.87 -13.09 6.69
C PRO A 158 -2.19 -12.37 7.03
N LYS A 159 -2.20 -11.57 8.11
CA LYS A 159 -3.39 -10.80 8.51
C LYS A 159 -3.58 -9.58 7.61
N VAL A 160 -4.21 -9.80 6.46
CA VAL A 160 -4.45 -8.78 5.43
C VAL A 160 -5.85 -8.93 4.83
N VAL A 161 -6.26 -7.92 4.11
CA VAL A 161 -7.47 -7.95 3.27
C VAL A 161 -7.03 -7.95 1.81
N VAL A 162 -7.59 -8.86 1.03
CA VAL A 162 -7.40 -8.92 -0.42
C VAL A 162 -8.70 -8.56 -1.12
N LEU A 163 -8.62 -7.59 -2.02
CA LEU A 163 -9.71 -7.24 -2.93
C LEU A 163 -9.44 -7.93 -4.27
N LEU A 164 -10.37 -8.77 -4.71
CA LEU A 164 -10.30 -9.46 -6.00
C LEU A 164 -11.27 -8.80 -6.97
N PHE A 165 -10.80 -8.52 -8.17
CA PHE A 165 -11.63 -7.94 -9.23
C PHE A 165 -11.81 -8.91 -10.39
N GLY A 166 -12.94 -8.84 -11.08
CA GLY A 166 -13.25 -9.70 -12.22
C GLY A 166 -12.22 -9.64 -13.34
N SER A 167 -11.45 -8.57 -13.43
CA SER A 167 -10.34 -8.40 -14.38
C SER A 167 -9.09 -9.24 -14.06
N GLY A 168 -9.04 -9.90 -12.89
CA GLY A 168 -7.85 -10.59 -12.39
C GLY A 168 -6.91 -9.72 -11.54
N LYS A 169 -7.18 -8.44 -11.43
CA LYS A 169 -6.41 -7.55 -10.56
C LYS A 169 -6.74 -7.78 -9.09
N LEU A 170 -5.71 -7.68 -8.27
CA LEU A 170 -5.78 -7.77 -6.82
C LEU A 170 -5.29 -6.48 -6.17
N VAL A 171 -5.86 -6.15 -5.01
CA VAL A 171 -5.31 -5.16 -4.08
C VAL A 171 -5.17 -5.82 -2.72
N VAL A 172 -3.96 -5.81 -2.16
CA VAL A 172 -3.67 -6.33 -0.83
C VAL A 172 -3.43 -5.16 0.11
N THR A 173 -4.10 -5.14 1.24
CA THR A 173 -3.97 -4.07 2.26
C THR A 173 -3.97 -4.65 3.67
N GLY A 174 -3.37 -3.94 4.62
CA GLY A 174 -3.29 -4.34 6.02
C GLY A 174 -1.94 -4.97 6.41
N GLY A 175 -1.08 -5.28 5.44
CA GLY A 175 0.28 -5.76 5.70
C GLY A 175 1.17 -4.67 6.29
N ARG A 176 2.25 -5.09 6.94
CA ARG A 176 3.27 -4.20 7.53
C ARG A 176 4.65 -4.41 6.96
N VAL A 177 4.84 -5.51 6.26
CA VAL A 177 6.06 -5.84 5.52
C VAL A 177 5.69 -6.21 4.08
N PRO A 178 6.58 -6.00 3.09
CA PRO A 178 6.31 -6.33 1.70
C PRO A 178 5.94 -7.80 1.47
N GLU A 179 6.53 -8.70 2.26
CA GLU A 179 6.29 -10.14 2.23
C GLU A 179 4.84 -10.52 2.53
N ASP A 180 4.10 -9.70 3.30
CA ASP A 180 2.69 -9.95 3.57
C ASP A 180 1.86 -9.94 2.29
N ALA A 181 2.15 -8.99 1.36
CA ALA A 181 1.49 -8.94 0.07
C ALA A 181 1.85 -10.15 -0.81
N ALA A 182 3.13 -10.53 -0.84
CA ALA A 182 3.60 -11.67 -1.61
C ALA A 182 2.96 -12.98 -1.12
N ASN A 183 2.97 -13.20 0.19
CA ASN A 183 2.36 -14.39 0.79
C ASN A 183 0.84 -14.44 0.57
N ALA A 184 0.17 -13.28 0.60
CA ALA A 184 -1.26 -13.20 0.30
C ALA A 184 -1.56 -13.58 -1.15
N VAL A 185 -0.80 -13.05 -2.11
CA VAL A 185 -0.96 -13.38 -3.54
C VAL A 185 -0.72 -14.87 -3.79
N ASP A 186 0.35 -15.45 -3.25
CA ASP A 186 0.65 -16.87 -3.37
C ASP A 186 -0.48 -17.74 -2.81
N ARG A 187 -1.02 -17.36 -1.66
CA ARG A 187 -2.14 -18.05 -1.04
C ARG A 187 -3.39 -18.00 -1.91
N ILE A 188 -3.75 -16.82 -2.43
CA ILE A 188 -4.90 -16.67 -3.34
C ILE A 188 -4.73 -17.54 -4.58
N VAL A 189 -3.57 -17.50 -5.22
CA VAL A 189 -3.27 -18.31 -6.41
C VAL A 189 -3.45 -19.80 -6.09
N LYS A 190 -2.90 -20.26 -4.97
CA LYS A 190 -3.01 -21.67 -4.54
C LYS A 190 -4.46 -22.07 -4.28
N GLU A 191 -5.24 -21.26 -3.59
CA GLU A 191 -6.65 -21.54 -3.29
C GLU A 191 -7.50 -21.57 -4.55
N LEU A 192 -7.35 -20.57 -5.45
CA LEU A 192 -8.11 -20.52 -6.70
C LEU A 192 -7.76 -21.68 -7.64
N LYS A 193 -6.49 -22.07 -7.72
CA LYS A 193 -6.05 -23.27 -8.49
C LYS A 193 -6.64 -24.55 -7.90
N SER A 194 -6.67 -24.70 -6.58
CA SER A 194 -7.24 -25.90 -5.93
C SER A 194 -8.75 -26.06 -6.19
N LEU A 195 -9.44 -24.94 -6.39
CA LEU A 195 -10.87 -24.90 -6.74
C LEU A 195 -11.13 -24.93 -8.26
N SER A 196 -10.08 -25.04 -9.09
CA SER A 196 -10.16 -24.94 -10.55
C SER A 196 -10.77 -23.64 -11.08
N LEU A 197 -10.63 -22.55 -10.29
CA LEU A 197 -11.13 -21.20 -10.60
C LEU A 197 -10.02 -20.31 -11.21
N LEU A 198 -8.79 -20.76 -11.21
CA LEU A 198 -7.62 -20.19 -11.88
C LEU A 198 -6.86 -21.32 -12.58
N ARG A 199 -6.49 -21.09 -13.82
CA ARG A 199 -5.71 -22.07 -14.64
C ARG A 199 -4.24 -21.71 -14.65
#